data_eae4b688af8d6c9db2d4524654f27e31
#
_entry.id   eae4b688af8d6c9db2d4524654f27e31
#
_cell.length_a   1.000
_cell.length_b   1.000
_cell.length_c   1.000
_cell.angle_alpha   90.00
_cell.angle_beta   90.00
_cell.angle_gamma   90.00
#
_symmetry.space_group_name_H-M   'P 1'
#
loop_
_entity.id
_entity.type
_entity.pdbx_description
1 polymer ?
#
loop_
_entity_poly.entity_id
_entity_poly.type
_entity_poly.pdbx_seq_one_letter_code
_entity_poly.pdbx_strand_id
1 'polypeptide(L)' 'MDCTNIIGEKIKSLRTNQEISIQELAERAGLTVEQVSRIEENIDIPSLAPLIKIARALGVRLGTFLDDQTS' A
#
# COMPACT_ATOMS: atom_id res chain seq x y z
N MET A 1 13.24 4.78 -13.94
CA MET A 1 11.98 4.91 -13.22
C MET A 1 11.74 3.67 -12.38
N ASP A 2 11.53 3.85 -11.14
CA ASP A 2 11.44 2.73 -10.22
C ASP A 2 10.01 2.34 -9.96
N CYS A 3 9.68 1.10 -10.27
CA CYS A 3 8.32 0.61 -10.01
C CYS A 3 8.00 0.60 -8.52
N THR A 4 9.01 0.44 -7.69
CA THR A 4 8.78 0.39 -6.25
C THR A 4 8.24 1.69 -5.71
N ASN A 5 8.65 2.81 -6.30
CA ASN A 5 8.14 4.10 -5.86
C ASN A 5 6.65 4.22 -6.10
N ILE A 6 6.17 3.57 -7.14
CA ILE A 6 4.77 3.66 -7.49
C ILE A 6 3.90 2.94 -6.48
N ILE A 7 4.38 1.82 -5.95
CA ILE A 7 3.60 1.06 -4.99
C ILE A 7 3.33 1.87 -3.74
N GLY A 8 4.35 2.50 -3.18
CA GLY A 8 4.16 3.29 -1.98
C GLY A 8 3.22 4.45 -2.21
N GLU A 9 3.38 5.13 -3.34
CA GLU A 9 2.53 6.27 -3.65
C GLU A 9 1.09 5.84 -3.89
N LYS A 10 0.90 4.69 -4.52
CA LYS A 10 -0.46 4.21 -4.75
C LYS A 10 -1.16 3.87 -3.44
N ILE A 11 -0.44 3.23 -2.53
CA ILE A 11 -1.01 2.91 -1.23
C ILE A 11 -1.42 4.18 -0.51
N LYS A 12 -0.53 5.16 -0.50
CA LYS A 12 -0.81 6.42 0.17
C LYS A 12 -1.98 7.14 -0.48
N SER A 13 -2.03 7.14 -1.80
CA SER A 13 -3.09 7.81 -2.54
C SER A 13 -4.44 7.16 -2.25
N LEU A 14 -4.49 5.83 -2.29
CA LEU A 14 -5.74 5.13 -2.01
C LEU A 14 -6.19 5.35 -0.58
N ARG A 15 -5.24 5.33 0.34
CA ARG A 15 -5.56 5.56 1.73
C ARG A 15 -6.13 6.97 1.93
N THR A 16 -5.49 7.95 1.32
CA THR A 16 -5.92 9.33 1.44
C THR A 16 -7.30 9.53 0.81
N ASN A 17 -7.52 8.91 -0.33
CA ASN A 17 -8.82 9.02 -1.00
C ASN A 17 -9.94 8.46 -0.16
N GLN A 18 -9.65 7.44 0.64
CA GLN A 18 -10.66 6.84 1.50
C GLN A 18 -10.69 7.51 2.87
N GLU A 19 -9.85 8.51 3.06
CA GLU A 19 -9.80 9.25 4.32
C GLU A 19 -9.51 8.33 5.49
N ILE A 20 -8.60 7.39 5.28
CA ILE A 20 -8.18 6.45 6.30
C ILE A 20 -6.83 6.88 6.82
N SER A 21 -6.67 6.88 8.15
CA SER A 21 -5.37 7.18 8.72
C SER A 21 -4.42 6.00 8.52
N ILE A 22 -3.12 6.28 8.62
CA ILE A 22 -2.14 5.22 8.48
C ILE A 22 -2.31 4.18 9.58
N GLN A 23 -2.70 4.63 10.76
CA GLN A 23 -2.95 3.72 11.86
C GLN A 23 -4.12 2.79 11.55
N GLU A 24 -5.18 3.34 11.01
CA GLU A 24 -6.34 2.52 10.67
C GLU A 24 -6.01 1.51 9.59
N LEU A 25 -5.23 1.93 8.59
CA LEU A 25 -4.84 1.00 7.55
C LEU A 25 -4.00 -0.13 8.13
N ALA A 26 -3.06 0.21 9.01
CA ALA A 26 -2.22 -0.82 9.61
C ALA A 26 -3.06 -1.82 10.38
N GLU A 27 -4.03 -1.34 11.13
CA GLU A 27 -4.89 -2.22 11.90
C GLU A 27 -5.71 -3.15 10.99
N ARG A 28 -6.26 -2.58 9.93
CA ARG A 28 -7.06 -3.38 9.01
C ARG A 28 -6.22 -4.42 8.28
N ALA A 29 -4.98 -4.06 7.98
CA ALA A 29 -4.10 -4.97 7.27
C ALA A 29 -3.40 -5.96 8.19
N GLY A 30 -3.49 -5.76 9.50
CA GLY A 30 -2.78 -6.62 10.43
C GLY A 30 -1.30 -6.33 10.47
N LEU A 31 -0.92 -5.11 10.19
CA LEU A 31 0.49 -4.68 10.19
C LEU A 31 0.67 -3.61 11.24
N THR A 32 1.94 -3.26 11.47
CA THR A 32 2.22 -2.15 12.38
C THR A 32 2.22 -0.85 11.60
N VAL A 33 2.00 0.23 12.33
CA VAL A 33 2.06 1.55 11.71
C VAL A 33 3.42 1.79 11.09
N GLU A 34 4.46 1.33 11.76
CA GLU A 34 5.81 1.52 11.24
C GLU A 34 5.99 0.80 9.91
N GLN A 35 5.48 -0.42 9.80
CA GLN A 35 5.60 -1.16 8.55
C GLN A 35 4.89 -0.44 7.41
N VAL A 36 3.68 0.03 7.64
CA VAL A 36 2.93 0.72 6.60
C VAL A 36 3.63 2.02 6.23
N SER A 37 4.12 2.74 7.22
CA SER A 37 4.79 4.00 6.97
C SER A 37 6.03 3.81 6.09
N ARG A 38 6.82 2.79 6.39
CA ARG A 38 8.03 2.53 5.62
C ARG A 38 7.69 2.15 4.19
N ILE A 39 6.62 1.40 4.01
CA ILE A 39 6.19 1.04 2.66
C ILE A 39 5.74 2.28 1.89
N GLU A 40 4.97 3.14 2.52
CA GLU A 40 4.49 4.34 1.85
C GLU A 40 5.63 5.29 1.50
N GLU A 41 6.69 5.30 2.30
CA GLU A 41 7.83 6.16 2.05
C GLU A 41 8.87 5.52 1.16
N ASN A 42 8.58 4.33 0.66
CA ASN A 42 9.49 3.60 -0.22
C ASN A 42 10.80 3.23 0.45
N ILE A 43 10.79 3.13 1.77
CA ILE A 43 11.95 2.64 2.51
C ILE A 43 12.01 1.12 2.42
N ASP A 44 10.86 0.48 2.57
CA ASP A 44 10.76 -0.96 2.46
C ASP A 44 9.93 -1.32 1.25
N ILE A 45 10.35 -2.37 0.55
CA ILE A 45 9.57 -2.91 -0.56
C ILE A 45 8.74 -4.05 -0.01
N PRO A 46 7.41 -3.97 -0.06
CA PRO A 46 6.59 -5.03 0.52
C PRO A 46 6.72 -6.31 -0.28
N SER A 47 6.82 -7.42 0.43
CA SER A 47 6.70 -8.70 -0.24
C SER A 47 5.23 -8.93 -0.56
N LEU A 48 4.94 -10.06 -1.17
CA LEU A 48 3.57 -10.30 -1.65
C LEU A 48 2.56 -10.36 -0.51
N ALA A 49 2.92 -10.99 0.59
CA ALA A 49 1.96 -11.17 1.68
C ALA A 49 1.49 -9.85 2.29
N PRO A 50 2.39 -8.96 2.68
CA PRO A 50 1.94 -7.66 3.20
C PRO A 50 1.16 -6.87 2.16
N LEU A 51 1.55 -6.98 0.90
CA LEU A 51 0.87 -6.23 -0.15
C LEU A 51 -0.58 -6.71 -0.31
N ILE A 52 -0.79 -8.01 -0.23
CA ILE A 52 -2.14 -8.56 -0.29
C ILE A 52 -2.97 -8.06 0.89
N LYS A 53 -2.37 -8.01 2.06
CA LYS A 53 -3.09 -7.54 3.24
C LYS A 53 -3.49 -6.09 3.09
N ILE A 54 -2.61 -5.27 2.57
CA ILE A 54 -2.90 -3.86 2.35
C ILE A 54 -4.00 -3.71 1.29
N ALA A 55 -3.93 -4.48 0.22
CA ALA A 55 -4.95 -4.41 -0.82
C ALA A 55 -6.32 -4.74 -0.27
N ARG A 56 -6.39 -5.78 0.56
CA ARG A 56 -7.67 -6.14 1.16
C ARG A 56 -8.18 -5.06 2.11
N ALA A 57 -7.27 -4.47 2.88
CA ALA A 57 -7.66 -3.44 3.81
C ALA A 57 -8.21 -2.22 3.08
N LEU A 58 -7.67 -1.92 1.91
CA LEU A 58 -8.14 -0.80 1.12
C LEU A 58 -9.32 -1.17 0.22
N GLY A 59 -9.64 -2.44 0.14
CA GLY A 59 -10.77 -2.87 -0.69
C GLY A 59 -10.48 -2.83 -2.17
N VAL A 60 -9.21 -2.97 -2.55
CA VAL A 60 -8.82 -2.98 -3.95
C VAL A 60 -8.16 -4.29 -4.30
N ARG A 61 -8.00 -4.52 -5.59
CA ARG A 61 -7.34 -5.72 -6.05
C ARG A 61 -5.84 -5.55 -6.00
N LEU A 62 -5.14 -6.66 -5.81
CA LEU A 62 -3.69 -6.62 -5.81
C LEU A 62 -3.16 -6.09 -7.14
N GLY A 63 -3.81 -6.42 -8.23
CA GLY A 63 -3.37 -5.94 -9.52
C GLY A 63 -3.34 -4.43 -9.63
N THR A 64 -4.11 -3.74 -8.80
CA THR A 64 -4.10 -2.29 -8.80
C THR A 64 -2.72 -1.74 -8.54
N PHE A 65 -1.92 -2.45 -7.74
CA PHE A 65 -0.57 -2.01 -7.44
C PHE A 65 0.44 -2.49 -8.47
N LEU A 66 0.15 -3.58 -9.14
CA LEU A 66 1.12 -4.21 -10.02
C LEU A 66 0.91 -3.87 -11.47
N ASP A 67 -0.23 -3.30 -11.79
CA ASP A 67 -0.63 -3.10 -13.18
C ASP A 67 -0.56 -1.64 -13.56
N ASP A 68 0.49 -1.00 -13.16
CA ASP A 68 0.54 0.44 -13.31
C ASP A 68 0.95 0.88 -14.69
N GLN A 69 1.63 0.04 -15.42
CA GLN A 69 2.09 0.48 -16.72
C GLN A 69 1.25 -0.02 -17.86
N THR A 70 0.21 -0.68 -17.59
CA THR A 70 -0.59 -1.15 -18.67
C THR A 70 -1.33 -0.07 -19.33
N SER A 71 -1.48 0.92 -18.79
CA SER A 71 -2.13 1.98 -19.54
C SER A 71 -2.44 1.64 -20.95
#